data_fd050040d0615ad29535eb95827f610c
#
_entry.id   fd050040d0615ad29535eb95827f610c
#
_cell.length_a   1.000
_cell.length_b   1.000
_cell.length_c   1.000
_cell.angle_alpha   90.00
_cell.angle_beta   90.00
_cell.angle_gamma   90.00
#
_symmetry.space_group_name_H-M   'P 1'
#
loop_
_entity.id
_entity.type
_entity.pdbx_description
1 polymer ?
#
loop_
_entity_poly.entity_id
_entity_poly.type
_entity_poly.pdbx_seq_one_letter_code
_entity_poly.pdbx_strand_id
1 'polypeptide(L)'
;MSFRVHREGELEYLTSDVLDGVAHCFSTRFGGVSEGALASLNLGTHRGDRPENVLENYARLGRAVGFAPEETVFTKQVHSALVERVGRADCGRGLQREAEHGVDGLVTNEPGVALTIFSADCTP
;
A
#
# COMPACT_ATOMS: atom_id res chain seq x y z
N MET A 1 -18.14 -5.93 -13.60
CA MET A 1 -17.11 -5.46 -12.67
C MET A 1 -17.58 -4.17 -12.01
N SER A 2 -17.55 -4.10 -10.69
CA SER A 2 -17.90 -2.91 -9.94
C SER A 2 -16.89 -2.61 -8.84
N PHE A 3 -16.77 -1.32 -8.55
CA PHE A 3 -15.99 -0.84 -7.42
C PHE A 3 -16.93 -0.47 -6.28
N ARG A 4 -16.50 -0.76 -5.07
CA ARG A 4 -17.22 -0.40 -3.85
C ARG A 4 -16.40 0.59 -3.04
N VAL A 5 -17.06 1.62 -2.55
CA VAL A 5 -16.45 2.62 -1.67
C VAL A 5 -16.72 2.22 -0.23
N HIS A 6 -15.67 2.14 0.56
CA HIS A 6 -15.74 1.83 1.99
C HIS A 6 -15.33 3.05 2.79
N ARG A 7 -16.07 3.32 3.86
CA ARG A 7 -15.77 4.41 4.79
C ARG A 7 -15.79 3.91 6.22
N GLU A 8 -14.72 4.18 6.93
CA GLU A 8 -14.59 3.90 8.37
C GLU A 8 -14.07 5.17 9.05
N GLY A 9 -14.98 5.93 9.70
CA GLY A 9 -14.66 7.27 10.15
C GLY A 9 -14.32 8.15 8.95
N GLU A 10 -13.14 8.75 8.95
CA GLU A 10 -12.65 9.56 7.82
C GLU A 10 -11.87 8.73 6.79
N LEU A 11 -11.55 7.49 7.10
CA LEU A 11 -10.84 6.61 6.17
C LEU A 11 -11.76 6.20 5.04
N GLU A 12 -11.28 6.36 3.81
CA GLU A 12 -12.01 5.97 2.61
C GLU A 12 -11.09 5.16 1.70
N TYR A 13 -11.58 4.04 1.20
CA TYR A 13 -10.85 3.21 0.23
C TYR A 13 -11.83 2.47 -0.68
N LEU A 14 -11.32 1.94 -1.79
CA LEU A 14 -12.11 1.22 -2.76
C LEU A 14 -11.69 -0.24 -2.82
N THR A 15 -12.65 -1.10 -3.13
CA THR A 15 -12.40 -2.50 -3.48
C THR A 15 -13.08 -2.81 -4.80
N SER A 16 -12.68 -3.92 -5.42
CA SER A 16 -13.26 -4.40 -6.68
C SER A 16 -13.86 -5.79 -6.46
N ASP A 17 -15.05 -6.02 -7.01
CA ASP A 17 -15.72 -7.31 -6.91
C ASP A 17 -14.97 -8.43 -7.66
N VAL A 18 -14.15 -8.10 -8.66
CA VAL A 18 -13.34 -9.10 -9.35
C VAL A 18 -12.23 -9.67 -8.47
N LEU A 19 -11.92 -9.02 -7.36
CA LEU A 19 -10.93 -9.46 -6.39
C LEU A 19 -11.56 -9.98 -5.09
N ASP A 20 -12.86 -10.25 -5.09
CA ASP A 20 -13.53 -10.85 -3.95
C ASP A 20 -12.84 -12.18 -3.60
N GLY A 21 -12.58 -12.38 -2.31
CA GLY A 21 -11.81 -13.53 -1.84
C GLY A 21 -10.35 -13.24 -1.55
N VAL A 22 -9.85 -12.07 -1.96
CA VAL A 22 -8.52 -11.57 -1.61
C VAL A 22 -8.67 -10.24 -0.90
N ALA A 23 -8.03 -10.08 0.25
CA ALA A 23 -7.99 -8.78 0.93
C ALA A 23 -7.23 -7.80 0.03
N HIS A 24 -7.86 -6.70 -0.33
CA HIS A 24 -7.26 -5.72 -1.24
C HIS A 24 -7.90 -4.35 -1.03
N CYS A 25 -7.22 -3.31 -1.47
CA CYS A 25 -7.81 -1.97 -1.52
C CYS A 25 -7.06 -1.08 -2.49
N PHE A 26 -7.72 -0.04 -2.92
CA PHE A 26 -7.13 1.14 -3.54
C PHE A 26 -7.43 2.31 -2.60
N SER A 27 -6.39 2.91 -2.03
CA SER A 27 -6.55 3.97 -1.03
C SER A 27 -6.99 5.28 -1.68
N THR A 28 -7.56 6.17 -0.87
CA THR A 28 -7.78 7.57 -1.22
C THR A 28 -6.88 8.44 -0.34
N ARG A 29 -7.01 9.75 -0.46
CA ARG A 29 -6.21 10.66 0.37
C ARG A 29 -6.78 10.86 1.77
N PHE A 30 -7.92 10.30 2.09
CA PHE A 30 -8.65 10.60 3.33
C PHE A 30 -8.39 9.56 4.42
N GLY A 31 -8.41 10.03 5.67
CA GLY A 31 -8.45 9.15 6.84
C GLY A 31 -7.14 8.94 7.57
N GLY A 32 -6.11 9.69 7.23
CA GLY A 32 -4.81 9.58 7.88
C GLY A 32 -4.50 10.72 8.84
N VAL A 33 -3.23 10.79 9.25
CA VAL A 33 -2.73 11.77 10.22
C VAL A 33 -1.76 12.77 9.62
N SER A 34 -1.47 12.66 8.33
CA SER A 34 -0.57 13.59 7.63
C SER A 34 -1.21 14.94 7.44
N GLU A 35 -0.40 15.99 7.40
CA GLU A 35 -0.85 17.38 7.37
C GLU A 35 -0.38 18.11 6.12
N GLY A 36 -0.94 19.30 5.90
CA GLY A 36 -0.54 20.18 4.80
C GLY A 36 -0.80 19.56 3.44
N ALA A 37 0.16 19.64 2.55
CA ALA A 37 0.05 19.11 1.19
C ALA A 37 -0.09 17.58 1.16
N LEU A 38 0.29 16.90 2.24
CA LEU A 38 0.21 15.44 2.36
C LEU A 38 -1.07 14.96 3.05
N ALA A 39 -1.99 15.88 3.37
CA ALA A 39 -3.21 15.52 4.09
C ALA A 39 -4.11 14.64 3.24
N SER A 40 -4.58 13.55 3.82
CA SER A 40 -4.27 13.13 5.18
C SER A 40 -3.65 11.72 5.23
N LEU A 41 -3.94 10.85 4.27
CA LEU A 41 -3.48 9.45 4.26
C LEU A 41 -2.27 9.31 3.32
N ASN A 42 -1.18 9.98 3.65
CA ASN A 42 0.04 9.80 2.89
C ASN A 42 0.66 8.43 3.19
N LEU A 43 0.88 7.66 2.16
CA LEU A 43 1.45 6.31 2.24
C LEU A 43 2.84 6.24 1.60
N GLY A 44 3.33 7.35 1.05
CA GLY A 44 4.65 7.42 0.46
C GLY A 44 5.73 7.68 1.49
N THR A 45 6.85 6.96 1.40
CA THR A 45 7.94 7.03 2.36
C THR A 45 8.99 8.08 2.02
N HIS A 46 8.94 8.68 0.84
CA HIS A 46 9.93 9.65 0.34
C HIS A 46 9.28 11.00 -0.03
N ARG A 47 8.25 11.41 0.73
CA ARG A 47 7.50 12.65 0.46
C ARG A 47 7.74 13.75 1.49
N GLY A 48 8.68 13.54 2.42
CA GLY A 48 8.98 14.54 3.44
C GLY A 48 8.06 14.48 4.65
N ASP A 49 7.27 13.43 4.79
CA ASP A 49 6.42 13.22 5.96
C ASP A 49 7.22 12.62 7.11
N ARG A 50 6.68 12.76 8.32
CA ARG A 50 7.26 12.09 9.48
C ARG A 50 7.05 10.57 9.35
N PRO A 51 8.08 9.75 9.61
CA PRO A 51 7.93 8.30 9.54
C PRO A 51 6.80 7.76 10.40
N GLU A 52 6.57 8.33 11.59
CA GLU A 52 5.49 7.91 12.48
C GLU A 52 4.10 8.19 11.89
N ASN A 53 3.94 9.27 11.10
CA ASN A 53 2.70 9.56 10.41
C ASN A 53 2.42 8.52 9.33
N VAL A 54 3.43 8.19 8.54
CA VAL A 54 3.31 7.19 7.48
C VAL A 54 2.96 5.83 8.08
N LEU A 55 3.63 5.45 9.16
CA LEU A 55 3.38 4.18 9.84
C LEU A 55 1.96 4.11 10.40
N GLU A 56 1.47 5.19 11.01
CA GLU A 56 0.09 5.25 11.51
C GLU A 56 -0.92 5.15 10.37
N ASN A 57 -0.64 5.79 9.24
CA ASN A 57 -1.51 5.71 8.06
C ASN A 57 -1.62 4.27 7.57
N TYR A 58 -0.50 3.54 7.48
CA TYR A 58 -0.52 2.11 7.13
C TYR A 58 -1.26 1.28 8.18
N ALA A 59 -1.09 1.58 9.44
CA ALA A 59 -1.77 0.87 10.52
C ALA A 59 -3.30 1.04 10.42
N ARG A 60 -3.77 2.25 10.11
CA ARG A 60 -5.21 2.52 9.93
C ARG A 60 -5.78 1.75 8.75
N LEU A 61 -5.10 1.84 7.60
CA LEU A 61 -5.53 1.14 6.40
C LEU A 61 -5.51 -0.37 6.62
N GLY A 62 -4.46 -0.88 7.26
CA GLY A 62 -4.31 -2.30 7.53
C GLY A 62 -5.39 -2.85 8.46
N ARG A 63 -5.80 -2.10 9.48
CA ARG A 63 -6.90 -2.51 10.36
C ARG A 63 -8.21 -2.65 9.60
N ALA A 64 -8.44 -1.78 8.64
CA ALA A 64 -9.66 -1.80 7.83
C ALA A 64 -9.66 -2.93 6.79
N VAL A 65 -8.53 -3.17 6.15
CA VAL A 65 -8.40 -4.08 5.01
C VAL A 65 -8.02 -5.50 5.45
N GLY A 66 -7.21 -5.62 6.48
CA GLY A 66 -6.81 -6.92 7.02
C GLY A 66 -5.33 -7.26 6.83
N PHE A 67 -4.44 -6.29 6.98
CA PHE A 67 -3.00 -6.55 6.98
C PHE A 67 -2.31 -5.74 8.09
N ALA A 68 -1.10 -6.15 8.47
CA ALA A 68 -0.24 -5.40 9.37
C ALA A 68 0.81 -4.62 8.56
N PRO A 69 1.26 -3.44 9.02
CA PRO A 69 2.32 -2.70 8.34
C PRO A 69 3.59 -3.53 8.10
N GLU A 70 3.92 -4.42 9.02
CA GLU A 70 5.09 -5.30 8.93
C GLU A 70 4.99 -6.30 7.79
N GLU A 71 3.79 -6.55 7.26
CA GLU A 71 3.54 -7.49 6.18
C GLU A 71 3.69 -6.86 4.79
N THR A 72 3.86 -5.54 4.72
CA THR A 72 3.93 -4.85 3.42
C THR A 72 5.24 -5.13 2.70
N VAL A 73 5.14 -5.28 1.38
CA VAL A 73 6.29 -5.36 0.48
C VAL A 73 6.06 -4.36 -0.65
N PHE A 74 6.97 -3.38 -0.77
CA PHE A 74 6.89 -2.34 -1.79
C PHE A 74 7.74 -2.70 -3.00
N THR A 75 7.38 -2.12 -4.14
CA THR A 75 8.29 -2.06 -5.29
C THR A 75 9.07 -0.75 -5.25
N LYS A 76 10.25 -0.77 -5.87
CA LYS A 76 10.92 0.44 -6.32
C LYS A 76 10.62 0.57 -7.81
N GLN A 77 9.57 1.32 -8.13
CA GLN A 77 9.05 1.42 -9.49
C GLN A 77 10.02 2.18 -10.40
N VAL A 78 10.34 1.60 -11.54
CA VAL A 78 11.31 2.14 -12.50
C VAL A 78 10.75 2.18 -13.93
N HIS A 79 9.44 2.05 -14.08
CA HIS A 79 8.74 2.04 -15.38
C HIS A 79 9.17 0.87 -16.26
N SER A 80 9.25 -0.31 -15.68
CA SER A 80 9.64 -1.54 -16.37
C SER A 80 8.49 -2.53 -16.44
N ALA A 81 8.72 -3.64 -17.14
CA ALA A 81 7.83 -4.79 -17.15
C ALA A 81 8.33 -5.91 -16.24
N LEU A 82 9.26 -5.62 -15.35
CA LEU A 82 9.85 -6.60 -14.45
C LEU A 82 8.90 -6.92 -13.30
N VAL A 83 8.73 -8.21 -13.03
CA VAL A 83 7.90 -8.74 -11.94
C VAL A 83 8.77 -9.62 -11.06
N GLU A 84 8.72 -9.40 -9.77
CA GLU A 84 9.50 -10.17 -8.80
C GLU A 84 8.57 -11.05 -7.97
N ARG A 85 8.99 -12.29 -7.74
CA ARG A 85 8.34 -13.16 -6.78
C ARG A 85 8.88 -12.86 -5.39
N VAL A 86 7.99 -12.58 -4.44
CA VAL A 86 8.35 -12.27 -3.05
C VAL A 86 7.60 -13.19 -2.09
N GLY A 87 8.09 -13.26 -0.88
CA GLY A 87 7.51 -14.07 0.18
C GLY A 87 7.61 -13.36 1.53
N ARG A 88 7.32 -14.07 2.60
CA ARG A 88 7.34 -13.53 3.96
C ARG A 88 8.71 -12.99 4.36
N ALA A 89 9.79 -13.53 3.82
CA ALA A 89 11.14 -13.03 4.07
C ALA A 89 11.33 -11.59 3.59
N ASP A 90 10.52 -11.15 2.62
CA ASP A 90 10.59 -9.79 2.06
C ASP A 90 9.72 -8.78 2.81
N CYS A 91 8.88 -9.22 3.75
CA CYS A 91 8.00 -8.34 4.50
C CYS A 91 8.78 -7.22 5.19
N GLY A 92 8.23 -6.00 5.14
CA GLY A 92 8.88 -4.79 5.65
C GLY A 92 9.69 -4.04 4.63
N ARG A 93 9.93 -4.63 3.46
CA ARG A 93 10.70 -3.99 2.38
C ARG A 93 9.94 -2.79 1.83
N GLY A 94 10.57 -1.63 1.88
CA GLY A 94 10.02 -0.35 1.45
C GLY A 94 9.49 0.49 2.60
N LEU A 95 8.77 -0.07 3.55
CA LEU A 95 8.24 0.66 4.70
C LEU A 95 9.23 0.68 5.86
N GLN A 96 9.81 -0.46 6.19
CA GLN A 96 10.72 -0.60 7.32
C GLN A 96 12.19 -0.62 6.91
N ARG A 97 12.49 -0.90 5.66
CA ARG A 97 13.82 -0.86 5.08
C ARG A 97 13.74 -0.51 3.59
N GLU A 98 14.85 -0.09 3.00
CA GLU A 98 14.86 0.30 1.59
C GLU A 98 14.61 -0.88 0.65
N ALA A 99 13.95 -0.59 -0.47
CA ALA A 99 13.83 -1.51 -1.59
C ALA A 99 15.10 -1.40 -2.44
N GLU A 100 15.85 -2.47 -2.56
CA GLU A 100 17.20 -2.44 -3.11
C GLU A 100 17.28 -2.41 -4.63
N HIS A 101 16.31 -3.01 -5.30
CA HIS A 101 16.33 -3.08 -6.77
C HIS A 101 14.97 -2.74 -7.37
N GLY A 102 15.00 -2.27 -8.62
CA GLY A 102 13.82 -1.75 -9.28
C GLY A 102 13.01 -2.84 -9.98
N VAL A 103 11.75 -2.99 -9.57
CA VAL A 103 10.74 -3.79 -10.28
C VAL A 103 9.41 -3.06 -10.20
N ASP A 104 8.52 -3.32 -11.13
CA ASP A 104 7.22 -2.64 -11.17
C ASP A 104 6.05 -3.56 -10.84
N GLY A 105 6.28 -4.86 -10.69
CA GLY A 105 5.25 -5.81 -10.30
C GLY A 105 5.74 -6.80 -9.26
N LEU A 106 4.80 -7.32 -8.48
CA LEU A 106 5.08 -8.32 -7.44
C LEU A 106 4.10 -9.47 -7.56
N VAL A 107 4.57 -10.67 -7.30
CA VAL A 107 3.72 -11.84 -7.17
C VAL A 107 4.15 -12.64 -5.93
N THR A 108 3.19 -13.29 -5.29
CA THR A 108 3.46 -14.17 -4.15
C THR A 108 2.48 -15.34 -4.15
N ASN A 109 2.92 -16.46 -3.58
CA ASN A 109 2.04 -17.57 -3.25
C ASN A 109 1.99 -17.82 -1.73
N GLU A 110 2.51 -16.87 -0.95
CA GLU A 110 2.52 -16.99 0.51
C GLU A 110 1.45 -16.10 1.12
N PRO A 111 0.60 -16.61 2.02
CA PRO A 111 -0.31 -15.76 2.79
C PRO A 111 0.46 -14.89 3.77
N GLY A 112 -0.14 -13.76 4.16
CA GLY A 112 0.49 -12.82 5.09
C GLY A 112 1.52 -11.91 4.45
N VAL A 113 1.46 -11.74 3.13
CA VAL A 113 2.32 -10.81 2.38
C VAL A 113 1.41 -9.77 1.72
N ALA A 114 1.55 -8.51 2.10
CA ALA A 114 0.75 -7.41 1.57
C ALA A 114 1.52 -6.71 0.44
N LEU A 115 1.24 -7.13 -0.79
CA LEU A 115 1.86 -6.55 -1.97
C LEU A 115 1.36 -5.11 -2.16
N THR A 116 2.29 -4.16 -2.27
CA THR A 116 1.96 -2.73 -2.27
C THR A 116 2.55 -2.05 -3.50
N ILE A 117 1.68 -1.47 -4.31
CA ILE A 117 2.04 -0.74 -5.53
C ILE A 117 1.54 0.70 -5.37
N PHE A 118 2.30 1.64 -5.86
CA PHE A 118 1.94 3.04 -5.82
C PHE A 118 1.52 3.55 -7.19
N SER A 119 0.49 4.40 -7.18
CA SER A 119 0.10 5.14 -8.38
C SER A 119 -0.27 6.57 -7.99
N ALA A 120 -0.02 7.49 -8.89
CA ALA A 120 -0.47 8.88 -8.77
C ALA A 120 -0.98 9.32 -10.13
N ASP A 121 -0.09 9.77 -11.00
CA ASP A 121 -0.47 10.12 -12.38
C ASP A 121 -0.41 8.91 -13.31
N CYS A 122 0.36 7.89 -12.95
CA CYS A 122 0.46 6.66 -13.73
C CYS A 122 -0.68 5.70 -13.38
N THR A 123 -1.20 5.02 -14.41
CA THR A 123 -2.15 3.93 -14.22
C THR A 123 -1.38 2.67 -13.82
N PRO A 124 -1.75 2.02 -12.72
CA PRO A 124 -1.10 0.78 -12.28
C PRO A 124 -1.43 -0.42 -13.17
#